data_e745ded6347f7f1fd067d413465d16c3
#
_entry.id   e745ded6347f7f1fd067d413465d16c3
#
_cell.length_a   1.000
_cell.length_b   1.000
_cell.length_c   1.000
_cell.angle_alpha   90.00
_cell.angle_beta   90.00
_cell.angle_gamma   90.00
#
_symmetry.space_group_name_H-M   'P 1'
#
loop_
_entity.id
_entity.type
_entity.pdbx_description
1 polymer ?
#
loop_
_entity_poly.entity_id
_entity_poly.type
_entity_poly.pdbx_seq_one_letter_code
_entity_poly.pdbx_strand_id
1 'polypeptide(L)'
;MSLQAILAAIRASGDAQVKKIEAAAQEELAQHRVEIQRLRQESSKAASAPGAAERARILSQARLKAQLILNNAREDLIDDAIDQARQRLASIRNDPIYSVILRQLTEEALADLKGSLQEAEKPKLEADPRDQDVLESILSDMDLHVSYELDGWGGIIAKSDDSQVVVINTLEGRLTRGMPYLRQCLGDIIDEGRPKSSADQFKITSEA
;
A
#
# COMPACT_ATOMS: atom_id res chain seq x y z
N MET A 1 -85.40 56.02 4.81
CA MET A 1 -84.40 55.15 5.50
C MET A 1 -84.33 55.62 6.95
N SER A 2 -84.44 54.73 7.92
CA SER A 2 -84.38 55.10 9.33
C SER A 2 -82.87 55.38 9.75
N LEU A 3 -82.65 56.31 10.67
CA LEU A 3 -81.30 56.61 11.22
C LEU A 3 -80.65 55.36 11.75
N GLN A 4 -81.41 54.41 12.30
CA GLN A 4 -80.88 53.11 12.77
C GLN A 4 -80.30 52.22 11.64
N ALA A 5 -80.95 52.25 10.46
CA ALA A 5 -80.39 51.47 9.31
C ALA A 5 -79.07 52.01 8.80
N ILE A 6 -78.89 53.35 8.83
CA ILE A 6 -77.66 54.00 8.45
C ILE A 6 -76.56 53.70 9.46
N LEU A 7 -76.85 53.74 10.76
CA LEU A 7 -75.83 53.39 11.80
C LEU A 7 -75.46 51.92 11.76
N ALA A 8 -76.44 51.05 11.50
CA ALA A 8 -76.14 49.63 11.32
C ALA A 8 -75.19 49.35 10.09
N ALA A 9 -75.46 50.01 8.97
CA ALA A 9 -74.60 49.92 7.77
C ALA A 9 -73.19 50.46 7.99
N ILE A 10 -73.09 51.57 8.71
CA ILE A 10 -71.78 52.13 9.07
C ILE A 10 -70.96 51.18 9.98
N ARG A 11 -71.64 50.60 11.01
CA ARG A 11 -71.03 49.58 11.89
C ARG A 11 -70.58 48.34 11.10
N ALA A 12 -71.43 47.80 10.28
CA ALA A 12 -71.17 46.63 9.47
C ALA A 12 -69.96 46.89 8.49
N SER A 13 -69.92 48.11 7.91
CA SER A 13 -68.75 48.47 7.06
C SER A 13 -67.52 48.65 7.87
N GLY A 14 -67.58 49.23 9.09
CA GLY A 14 -66.43 49.32 9.98
C GLY A 14 -65.88 47.93 10.41
N ASP A 15 -66.82 47.07 10.83
CA ASP A 15 -66.46 45.66 11.21
C ASP A 15 -65.80 44.88 10.02
N ALA A 16 -66.35 45.08 8.82
CA ALA A 16 -65.78 44.46 7.63
C ALA A 16 -64.37 45.00 7.31
N GLN A 17 -64.10 46.32 7.50
CA GLN A 17 -62.79 46.90 7.35
C GLN A 17 -61.80 46.39 8.41
N VAL A 18 -62.24 46.31 9.68
CA VAL A 18 -61.38 45.73 10.76
C VAL A 18 -60.99 44.29 10.46
N LYS A 19 -61.96 43.45 10.09
CA LYS A 19 -61.68 42.06 9.71
C LYS A 19 -60.70 41.96 8.53
N LYS A 20 -60.78 42.82 7.54
CA LYS A 20 -59.88 42.86 6.41
C LYS A 20 -58.49 43.26 6.82
N ILE A 21 -58.38 44.25 7.71
CA ILE A 21 -57.03 44.64 8.23
C ILE A 21 -56.43 43.53 9.11
N GLU A 22 -57.21 42.90 9.97
CA GLU A 22 -56.77 41.80 10.80
C GLU A 22 -56.33 40.61 9.96
N ALA A 23 -57.04 40.24 8.91
CA ALA A 23 -56.68 39.17 7.99
C ALA A 23 -55.36 39.50 7.25
N ALA A 24 -55.19 40.72 6.75
CA ALA A 24 -53.97 41.16 6.11
C ALA A 24 -52.77 41.14 7.08
N ALA A 25 -52.94 41.62 8.31
CA ALA A 25 -51.93 41.58 9.33
C ALA A 25 -51.55 40.15 9.73
N GLN A 26 -52.51 39.22 9.82
CA GLN A 26 -52.23 37.80 10.09
C GLN A 26 -51.47 37.16 8.95
N GLU A 27 -51.78 37.48 7.71
CA GLU A 27 -51.08 36.99 6.54
C GLU A 27 -49.61 37.48 6.49
N GLU A 28 -49.41 38.78 6.72
CA GLU A 28 -48.04 39.35 6.82
C GLU A 28 -47.22 38.72 7.96
N LEU A 29 -47.86 38.53 9.13
CA LEU A 29 -47.20 37.85 10.26
C LEU A 29 -46.84 36.39 9.93
N ALA A 30 -47.70 35.69 9.20
CA ALA A 30 -47.41 34.33 8.76
C ALA A 30 -46.23 34.29 7.77
N GLN A 31 -46.20 35.21 6.81
CA GLN A 31 -45.07 35.33 5.86
C GLN A 31 -43.74 35.66 6.57
N HIS A 32 -43.74 36.60 7.47
CA HIS A 32 -42.55 36.94 8.25
C HIS A 32 -42.08 35.81 9.15
N ARG A 33 -42.99 35.03 9.74
CA ARG A 33 -42.61 33.82 10.52
C ARG A 33 -41.88 32.78 9.67
N VAL A 34 -42.37 32.52 8.47
CA VAL A 34 -41.73 31.61 7.53
C VAL A 34 -40.37 32.11 7.13
N GLU A 35 -40.23 33.40 6.82
CA GLU A 35 -38.97 33.99 6.45
C GLU A 35 -37.94 33.97 7.60
N ILE A 36 -38.34 34.29 8.81
CA ILE A 36 -37.51 34.19 10.01
C ILE A 36 -37.05 32.76 10.23
N GLN A 37 -37.93 31.77 10.06
CA GLN A 37 -37.55 30.36 10.16
C GLN A 37 -36.50 29.95 9.10
N ARG A 38 -36.70 30.41 7.84
CA ARG A 38 -35.75 30.17 6.77
C ARG A 38 -34.37 30.79 7.09
N LEU A 39 -34.34 32.06 7.48
CA LEU A 39 -33.11 32.75 7.85
C LEU A 39 -32.39 32.09 9.03
N ARG A 40 -33.13 31.61 10.04
CA ARG A 40 -32.55 30.87 11.16
C ARG A 40 -31.93 29.55 10.72
N GLN A 41 -32.59 28.82 9.81
CA GLN A 41 -32.06 27.57 9.28
C GLN A 41 -30.81 27.80 8.43
N GLU A 42 -30.84 28.83 7.57
CA GLU A 42 -29.69 29.20 6.74
C GLU A 42 -28.51 29.65 7.60
N SER A 43 -28.74 30.48 8.60
CA SER A 43 -27.72 30.92 9.55
C SER A 43 -27.13 29.76 10.36
N SER A 44 -27.98 28.85 10.84
CA SER A 44 -27.54 27.66 11.56
C SER A 44 -26.69 26.72 10.66
N LYS A 45 -27.10 26.51 9.41
CA LYS A 45 -26.31 25.73 8.44
C LYS A 45 -24.98 26.42 8.13
N ALA A 46 -25.00 27.73 7.89
CA ALA A 46 -23.80 28.51 7.62
C ALA A 46 -22.81 28.48 8.80
N ALA A 47 -23.31 28.54 10.03
CA ALA A 47 -22.46 28.47 11.22
C ALA A 47 -21.89 27.07 11.48
N SER A 48 -22.62 26.01 11.13
CA SER A 48 -22.20 24.61 11.35
C SER A 48 -21.27 24.08 10.23
N ALA A 49 -21.38 24.61 9.01
CA ALA A 49 -20.61 24.12 7.85
C ALA A 49 -19.09 24.21 8.05
N PRO A 50 -18.48 25.30 8.55
CA PRO A 50 -17.05 25.38 8.79
C PRO A 50 -16.55 24.34 9.81
N GLY A 51 -17.34 24.12 10.87
CA GLY A 51 -17.01 23.13 11.90
C GLY A 51 -17.08 21.68 11.37
N ALA A 52 -18.03 21.38 10.47
CA ALA A 52 -18.12 20.07 9.83
C ALA A 52 -16.94 19.83 8.87
N ALA A 53 -16.59 20.83 8.07
CA ALA A 53 -15.43 20.75 7.17
C ALA A 53 -14.10 20.55 7.93
N GLU A 54 -13.89 21.30 9.01
CA GLU A 54 -12.68 21.17 9.84
C GLU A 54 -12.62 19.80 10.53
N ARG A 55 -13.73 19.28 11.04
CA ARG A 55 -13.80 17.94 11.59
C ARG A 55 -13.45 16.87 10.54
N ALA A 56 -14.00 16.99 9.34
CA ALA A 56 -13.69 16.07 8.23
C ALA A 56 -12.19 16.12 7.87
N ARG A 57 -11.59 17.32 7.85
CA ARG A 57 -10.16 17.52 7.60
C ARG A 57 -9.31 16.85 8.67
N ILE A 58 -9.62 17.05 9.93
CA ILE A 58 -8.88 16.45 11.06
C ILE A 58 -8.99 14.91 11.01
N LEU A 59 -10.17 14.36 10.77
CA LEU A 59 -10.36 12.91 10.66
C LEU A 59 -9.60 12.32 9.48
N SER A 60 -9.62 12.99 8.32
CA SER A 60 -8.86 12.56 7.15
C SER A 60 -7.36 12.56 7.42
N GLN A 61 -6.83 13.63 8.02
CA GLN A 61 -5.41 13.69 8.41
C GLN A 61 -5.03 12.62 9.43
N ALA A 62 -5.88 12.37 10.42
CA ALA A 62 -5.64 11.32 11.41
C ALA A 62 -5.60 9.93 10.77
N ARG A 63 -6.51 9.64 9.82
CA ARG A 63 -6.51 8.39 9.06
C ARG A 63 -5.24 8.21 8.22
N LEU A 64 -4.83 9.27 7.49
CA LEU A 64 -3.59 9.23 6.72
C LEU A 64 -2.36 9.00 7.59
N LYS A 65 -2.27 9.67 8.75
CA LYS A 65 -1.18 9.44 9.72
C LYS A 65 -1.18 8.01 10.25
N ALA A 66 -2.34 7.46 10.59
CA ALA A 66 -2.45 6.07 11.04
C ALA A 66 -2.01 5.08 9.97
N GLN A 67 -2.40 5.29 8.70
CA GLN A 67 -1.95 4.46 7.58
C GLN A 67 -0.44 4.54 7.37
N LEU A 68 0.16 5.74 7.46
CA LEU A 68 1.60 5.91 7.36
C LEU A 68 2.35 5.13 8.45
N ILE A 69 1.88 5.21 9.69
CA ILE A 69 2.50 4.46 10.81
C ILE A 69 2.43 2.95 10.56
N LEU A 70 1.27 2.45 10.11
CA LEU A 70 1.09 1.03 9.81
C LEU A 70 1.96 0.58 8.62
N ASN A 71 2.04 1.39 7.58
CA ASN A 71 2.87 1.05 6.42
C ASN A 71 4.36 1.06 6.77
N ASN A 72 4.82 2.05 7.55
CA ASN A 72 6.21 2.08 8.00
C ASN A 72 6.55 0.86 8.85
N ALA A 73 5.70 0.52 9.82
CA ALA A 73 5.92 -0.68 10.64
C ALA A 73 5.94 -1.98 9.81
N ARG A 74 5.14 -2.04 8.74
CA ARG A 74 5.14 -3.16 7.79
C ARG A 74 6.46 -3.24 7.01
N GLU A 75 6.92 -2.11 6.47
CA GLU A 75 8.20 -2.06 5.76
C GLU A 75 9.37 -2.41 6.67
N ASP A 76 9.39 -1.91 7.90
CA ASP A 76 10.40 -2.26 8.90
C ASP A 76 10.46 -3.78 9.15
N LEU A 77 9.30 -4.45 9.28
CA LEU A 77 9.24 -5.91 9.44
C LEU A 77 9.75 -6.67 8.22
N ILE A 78 9.45 -6.19 7.01
CA ILE A 78 9.93 -6.78 5.77
C ILE A 78 11.46 -6.63 5.68
N ASP A 79 11.96 -5.44 5.97
CA ASP A 79 13.40 -5.15 5.93
C ASP A 79 14.16 -5.98 6.97
N ASP A 80 13.65 -6.09 8.19
CA ASP A 80 14.22 -6.94 9.23
C ASP A 80 14.27 -8.43 8.80
N ALA A 81 13.22 -8.94 8.20
CA ALA A 81 13.19 -10.32 7.70
C ALA A 81 14.22 -10.55 6.58
N ILE A 82 14.35 -9.59 5.66
CA ILE A 82 15.34 -9.63 4.59
C ILE A 82 16.76 -9.58 5.15
N ASP A 83 17.01 -8.73 6.13
CA ASP A 83 18.33 -8.60 6.75
C ASP A 83 18.73 -9.87 7.52
N GLN A 84 17.80 -10.51 8.20
CA GLN A 84 18.02 -11.83 8.82
C GLN A 84 18.33 -12.89 7.75
N ALA A 85 17.63 -12.88 6.61
CA ALA A 85 17.92 -13.78 5.50
C ALA A 85 19.34 -13.55 4.92
N ARG A 86 19.75 -12.29 4.76
CA ARG A 86 21.11 -11.92 4.32
C ARG A 86 22.16 -12.45 5.27
N GLN A 87 21.98 -12.23 6.58
CA GLN A 87 22.92 -12.72 7.60
C GLN A 87 23.05 -14.25 7.57
N ARG A 88 21.92 -14.95 7.39
CA ARG A 88 21.91 -16.40 7.31
C ARG A 88 22.60 -16.90 6.03
N LEU A 89 22.38 -16.25 4.88
CA LEU A 89 23.06 -16.58 3.64
C LEU A 89 24.57 -16.29 3.72
N ALA A 90 24.97 -15.19 4.34
CA ALA A 90 26.41 -14.88 4.54
C ALA A 90 27.15 -15.92 5.40
N SER A 91 26.43 -16.63 6.27
CA SER A 91 27.01 -17.67 7.13
C SER A 91 26.79 -19.10 6.63
N ILE A 92 26.15 -19.30 5.47
CA ILE A 92 25.70 -20.61 4.97
C ILE A 92 26.86 -21.56 4.67
N ARG A 93 28.08 -21.06 4.43
CA ARG A 93 29.28 -21.87 4.24
C ARG A 93 29.56 -22.82 5.41
N ASN A 94 29.14 -22.46 6.61
CA ASN A 94 29.29 -23.28 7.80
C ASN A 94 28.25 -24.43 7.90
N ASP A 95 27.28 -24.45 6.99
CA ASP A 95 26.23 -25.47 6.97
C ASP A 95 26.69 -26.67 6.11
N PRO A 96 26.51 -27.93 6.58
CA PRO A 96 26.85 -29.12 5.82
C PRO A 96 26.18 -29.22 4.44
N ILE A 97 25.03 -28.57 4.26
CA ILE A 97 24.32 -28.54 2.97
C ILE A 97 24.99 -27.63 1.92
N TYR A 98 25.93 -26.78 2.33
CA TYR A 98 26.52 -25.80 1.44
C TYR A 98 27.20 -26.41 0.20
N SER A 99 27.88 -27.54 0.35
CA SER A 99 28.50 -28.24 -0.78
C SER A 99 27.49 -28.68 -1.84
N VAL A 100 26.29 -29.08 -1.43
CA VAL A 100 25.20 -29.46 -2.33
C VAL A 100 24.66 -28.22 -3.05
N ILE A 101 24.48 -27.12 -2.31
CA ILE A 101 24.03 -25.84 -2.88
C ILE A 101 25.05 -25.32 -3.90
N LEU A 102 26.34 -25.33 -3.55
CA LEU A 102 27.38 -24.85 -4.45
C LEU A 102 27.49 -25.69 -5.72
N ARG A 103 27.35 -27.02 -5.60
CA ARG A 103 27.26 -27.91 -6.75
C ARG A 103 26.11 -27.55 -7.68
N GLN A 104 24.93 -27.38 -7.14
CA GLN A 104 23.73 -27.02 -7.92
C GLN A 104 23.91 -25.65 -8.61
N LEU A 105 24.44 -24.65 -7.90
CA LEU A 105 24.71 -23.33 -8.47
C LEU A 105 25.71 -23.42 -9.63
N THR A 106 26.71 -24.29 -9.50
CA THR A 106 27.73 -24.50 -10.52
C THR A 106 27.14 -25.18 -11.76
N GLU A 107 26.42 -26.27 -11.56
CA GLU A 107 25.75 -27.01 -12.65
C GLU A 107 24.75 -26.13 -13.42
N GLU A 108 23.93 -25.32 -12.73
CA GLU A 108 23.00 -24.40 -13.35
C GLU A 108 23.73 -23.32 -14.17
N ALA A 109 24.79 -22.70 -13.60
CA ALA A 109 25.55 -21.68 -14.31
C ALA A 109 26.22 -22.22 -15.58
N LEU A 110 26.76 -23.44 -15.50
CA LEU A 110 27.35 -24.10 -16.66
C LEU A 110 26.29 -24.49 -17.71
N ALA A 111 25.11 -24.91 -17.28
CA ALA A 111 24.02 -25.22 -18.19
C ALA A 111 23.51 -23.98 -18.94
N ASP A 112 23.32 -22.87 -18.21
CA ASP A 112 22.89 -21.60 -18.79
C ASP A 112 23.93 -21.06 -19.77
N LEU A 113 25.21 -21.17 -19.42
CA LEU A 113 26.27 -20.70 -20.28
C LEU A 113 26.44 -21.57 -21.55
N LYS A 114 26.29 -22.91 -21.45
CA LYS A 114 26.37 -23.84 -22.60
C LYS A 114 25.36 -23.50 -23.71
N GLY A 115 24.19 -22.97 -23.34
CA GLY A 115 23.20 -22.53 -24.32
C GLY A 115 23.67 -21.35 -25.21
N SER A 116 24.73 -20.67 -24.79
CA SER A 116 25.28 -19.46 -25.44
C SER A 116 26.68 -19.63 -25.98
N LEU A 117 27.34 -20.75 -25.66
CA LEU A 117 28.73 -21.06 -26.13
C LEU A 117 28.74 -21.69 -27.51
N GLN A 118 29.81 -21.44 -28.29
CA GLN A 118 30.16 -22.19 -29.50
C GLN A 118 30.79 -23.53 -29.13
N GLU A 119 30.68 -24.56 -30.00
CA GLU A 119 31.03 -25.95 -29.69
C GLU A 119 32.48 -26.23 -29.22
N ALA A 120 33.38 -25.26 -29.32
CA ALA A 120 34.81 -25.41 -28.94
C ALA A 120 35.28 -24.51 -27.77
N GLU A 121 34.38 -23.71 -27.19
CA GLU A 121 34.75 -22.75 -26.14
C GLU A 121 34.74 -23.38 -24.74
N LYS A 122 35.84 -23.16 -23.97
CA LYS A 122 35.90 -23.56 -22.56
C LYS A 122 35.46 -22.41 -21.68
N PRO A 123 34.44 -22.60 -20.80
CA PRO A 123 34.04 -21.58 -19.87
C PRO A 123 35.11 -21.29 -18.82
N LYS A 124 35.24 -20.02 -18.44
CA LYS A 124 36.01 -19.55 -17.32
C LYS A 124 35.10 -19.37 -16.11
N LEU A 125 35.52 -19.89 -14.97
CA LEU A 125 34.77 -19.76 -13.72
C LEU A 125 35.51 -18.82 -12.77
N GLU A 126 34.75 -18.00 -12.07
CA GLU A 126 35.27 -17.18 -10.96
C GLU A 126 34.51 -17.59 -9.70
N ALA A 127 35.24 -17.83 -8.62
CA ALA A 127 34.71 -18.25 -7.33
C ALA A 127 35.43 -17.57 -6.17
N ASP A 128 34.87 -17.70 -4.98
CA ASP A 128 35.49 -17.24 -3.76
C ASP A 128 36.61 -18.21 -3.35
N PRO A 129 37.79 -17.70 -2.90
CA PRO A 129 38.89 -18.56 -2.42
C PRO A 129 38.49 -19.56 -1.33
N ARG A 130 37.50 -19.19 -0.51
CA ARG A 130 37.00 -20.05 0.57
C ARG A 130 36.22 -21.27 0.07
N ASP A 131 35.81 -21.29 -1.19
CA ASP A 131 35.05 -22.37 -1.82
C ASP A 131 35.95 -23.32 -2.64
N GLN A 132 37.28 -23.09 -2.67
CA GLN A 132 38.23 -23.79 -3.51
C GLN A 132 38.15 -25.32 -3.34
N ASP A 133 38.30 -25.83 -2.10
CA ASP A 133 38.35 -27.27 -1.83
C ASP A 133 37.05 -27.97 -2.28
N VAL A 134 35.91 -27.31 -2.08
CA VAL A 134 34.61 -27.84 -2.46
C VAL A 134 34.43 -27.84 -3.98
N LEU A 135 34.85 -26.75 -4.66
CA LEU A 135 34.75 -26.65 -6.11
C LEU A 135 35.70 -27.61 -6.82
N GLU A 136 36.94 -27.77 -6.33
CA GLU A 136 37.88 -28.75 -6.88
C GLU A 136 37.30 -30.17 -6.83
N SER A 137 36.60 -30.52 -5.76
CA SER A 137 35.94 -31.83 -5.67
C SER A 137 34.75 -31.95 -6.63
N ILE A 138 33.99 -30.85 -6.88
CA ILE A 138 32.83 -30.83 -7.80
C ILE A 138 33.28 -30.92 -9.25
N LEU A 139 34.39 -30.26 -9.59
CA LEU A 139 34.89 -30.07 -10.95
C LEU A 139 35.97 -31.07 -11.32
N SER A 140 36.31 -32.05 -10.46
CA SER A 140 37.39 -33.02 -10.65
C SER A 140 37.38 -33.72 -12.01
N ASP A 141 36.19 -33.92 -12.57
CA ASP A 141 36.00 -34.60 -13.86
C ASP A 141 35.88 -33.62 -15.05
N MET A 142 36.02 -32.32 -14.80
CA MET A 142 35.84 -31.27 -15.80
C MET A 142 37.16 -30.48 -15.99
N ASP A 143 37.66 -30.38 -17.23
CA ASP A 143 38.83 -29.57 -17.57
C ASP A 143 38.42 -28.09 -17.70
N LEU A 144 38.18 -27.42 -16.56
CA LEU A 144 37.71 -26.03 -16.48
C LEU A 144 38.70 -25.16 -15.72
N HIS A 145 38.88 -23.92 -16.20
CA HIS A 145 39.72 -22.94 -15.52
C HIS A 145 38.90 -22.18 -14.49
N VAL A 146 39.30 -22.24 -13.21
CA VAL A 146 38.67 -21.51 -12.11
C VAL A 146 39.64 -20.47 -11.57
N SER A 147 39.24 -19.20 -11.51
CA SER A 147 39.94 -18.15 -10.78
C SER A 147 39.26 -17.91 -9.43
N TYR A 148 40.05 -17.75 -8.38
CA TYR A 148 39.58 -17.57 -7.02
C TYR A 148 39.78 -16.12 -6.57
N GLU A 149 39.11 -15.19 -7.24
CA GLU A 149 39.22 -13.73 -6.99
C GLU A 149 37.88 -13.10 -6.53
N LEU A 150 36.79 -13.88 -6.49
CA LEU A 150 35.51 -13.41 -6.07
C LEU A 150 35.44 -13.27 -4.54
N ASP A 151 34.87 -12.20 -4.03
CA ASP A 151 34.56 -12.06 -2.62
C ASP A 151 33.02 -11.99 -2.48
N GLY A 152 32.42 -12.99 -1.86
CA GLY A 152 30.97 -13.11 -1.76
C GLY A 152 30.52 -14.16 -0.74
N TRP A 153 29.21 -14.37 -0.65
CA TRP A 153 28.62 -15.35 0.28
C TRP A 153 28.67 -16.79 -0.25
N GLY A 154 28.94 -16.96 -1.56
CA GLY A 154 29.03 -18.24 -2.22
C GLY A 154 28.40 -18.26 -3.59
N GLY A 155 28.69 -19.31 -4.35
CA GLY A 155 28.30 -19.45 -5.76
C GLY A 155 29.44 -19.10 -6.71
N ILE A 156 29.13 -19.03 -8.00
CA ILE A 156 30.10 -18.79 -9.06
C ILE A 156 29.63 -17.75 -10.07
N ILE A 157 30.61 -17.21 -10.79
CA ILE A 157 30.41 -16.47 -12.03
C ILE A 157 31.01 -17.29 -13.17
N ALA A 158 30.22 -17.62 -14.17
CA ALA A 158 30.68 -18.33 -15.35
C ALA A 158 30.74 -17.37 -16.55
N LYS A 159 31.84 -17.38 -17.29
CA LYS A 159 32.09 -16.50 -18.44
C LYS A 159 32.46 -17.30 -19.67
N SER A 160 32.05 -16.85 -20.86
CA SER A 160 32.58 -17.31 -22.12
C SER A 160 34.05 -16.93 -22.23
N ASP A 161 34.81 -17.62 -23.11
CA ASP A 161 36.27 -17.37 -23.28
C ASP A 161 36.56 -15.92 -23.69
N ASP A 162 35.70 -15.35 -24.53
CA ASP A 162 35.75 -13.94 -24.95
C ASP A 162 35.13 -12.96 -23.95
N SER A 163 34.60 -13.46 -22.81
CA SER A 163 33.91 -12.69 -21.77
C SER A 163 32.73 -11.87 -22.25
N GLN A 164 32.13 -12.19 -23.43
CA GLN A 164 30.93 -11.50 -23.91
C GLN A 164 29.67 -11.99 -23.21
N VAL A 165 29.64 -13.26 -22.79
CA VAL A 165 28.54 -13.84 -22.03
C VAL A 165 28.98 -14.10 -20.60
N VAL A 166 28.23 -13.57 -19.64
CA VAL A 166 28.51 -13.71 -18.21
C VAL A 166 27.26 -14.19 -17.50
N VAL A 167 27.36 -15.34 -16.84
CA VAL A 167 26.30 -15.90 -15.99
C VAL A 167 26.71 -15.73 -14.53
N ILE A 168 25.98 -14.89 -13.82
CA ILE A 168 26.20 -14.63 -12.39
C ILE A 168 25.25 -15.51 -11.60
N ASN A 169 25.79 -16.55 -10.95
CA ASN A 169 25.00 -17.48 -10.13
C ASN A 169 25.54 -17.53 -8.70
N THR A 170 25.60 -16.37 -8.07
CA THR A 170 25.98 -16.18 -6.67
C THR A 170 24.72 -16.06 -5.79
N LEU A 171 24.85 -16.36 -4.50
CA LEU A 171 23.76 -16.24 -3.52
C LEU A 171 23.27 -14.80 -3.41
N GLU A 172 24.15 -13.81 -3.42
CA GLU A 172 23.79 -12.39 -3.45
C GLU A 172 23.02 -12.01 -4.71
N GLY A 173 23.50 -12.50 -5.86
CA GLY A 173 22.84 -12.25 -7.15
C GLY A 173 21.43 -12.83 -7.18
N ARG A 174 21.24 -14.03 -6.65
CA ARG A 174 19.91 -14.67 -6.52
C ARG A 174 19.00 -13.91 -5.57
N LEU A 175 19.50 -13.54 -4.39
CA LEU A 175 18.73 -12.75 -3.45
C LEU A 175 18.30 -11.43 -4.07
N THR A 176 19.22 -10.73 -4.73
CA THR A 176 18.95 -9.43 -5.38
C THR A 176 17.86 -9.56 -6.47
N ARG A 177 17.98 -10.59 -7.33
CA ARG A 177 16.97 -10.85 -8.36
C ARG A 177 15.62 -11.26 -7.78
N GLY A 178 15.62 -12.02 -6.70
CA GLY A 178 14.42 -12.49 -6.00
C GLY A 178 13.74 -11.44 -5.10
N MET A 179 14.42 -10.32 -4.80
CA MET A 179 13.98 -9.32 -3.83
C MET A 179 12.55 -8.80 -4.07
N PRO A 180 12.14 -8.42 -5.30
CA PRO A 180 10.77 -7.95 -5.54
C PRO A 180 9.73 -9.00 -5.18
N TYR A 181 9.96 -10.26 -5.55
CA TYR A 181 9.08 -11.38 -5.25
C TYR A 181 9.03 -11.68 -3.74
N LEU A 182 10.19 -11.69 -3.07
CA LEU A 182 10.27 -11.93 -1.63
C LEU A 182 9.54 -10.85 -0.83
N ARG A 183 9.69 -9.57 -1.20
CA ARG A 183 8.95 -8.46 -0.57
C ARG A 183 7.45 -8.63 -0.74
N GLN A 184 7.00 -9.04 -1.92
CA GLN A 184 5.58 -9.31 -2.15
C GLN A 184 5.07 -10.45 -1.25
N CYS A 185 5.76 -11.61 -1.25
CA CYS A 185 5.37 -12.75 -0.41
C CYS A 185 5.35 -12.40 1.08
N LEU A 186 6.36 -11.69 1.58
CA LEU A 186 6.40 -11.23 2.98
C LEU A 186 5.24 -10.28 3.28
N GLY A 187 4.93 -9.38 2.35
CA GLY A 187 3.79 -8.49 2.44
C GLY A 187 2.47 -9.24 2.57
N ASP A 188 2.26 -10.25 1.75
CA ASP A 188 1.06 -11.08 1.76
C ASP A 188 0.91 -11.85 3.09
N ILE A 189 2.00 -12.43 3.61
CA ILE A 189 2.02 -13.11 4.91
C ILE A 189 1.64 -12.16 6.06
N ILE A 190 2.19 -10.93 6.06
CA ILE A 190 1.88 -9.93 7.07
C ILE A 190 0.40 -9.51 7.00
N ASP A 191 -0.16 -9.39 5.78
CA ASP A 191 -1.57 -9.02 5.58
C ASP A 191 -2.53 -10.16 5.95
N GLU A 192 -2.20 -11.42 5.69
CA GLU A 192 -2.98 -12.58 6.13
C GLU A 192 -3.05 -12.72 7.66
N GLY A 193 -1.96 -12.35 8.37
CA GLY A 193 -1.91 -12.32 9.83
C GLY A 193 -2.69 -11.15 10.45
N ARG A 194 -3.23 -10.23 9.64
CA ARG A 194 -3.96 -9.07 10.11
C ARG A 194 -5.34 -9.47 10.63
N PRO A 195 -5.72 -9.17 11.88
CA PRO A 195 -7.10 -9.37 12.32
C PRO A 195 -8.01 -8.51 11.43
N LYS A 196 -8.99 -9.14 10.76
CA LYS A 196 -9.97 -8.44 9.91
C LYS A 196 -10.52 -7.26 10.71
N SER A 197 -10.25 -6.06 10.23
CA SER A 197 -10.65 -4.82 10.91
C SER A 197 -12.16 -4.82 11.10
N SER A 198 -12.62 -4.40 12.29
CA SER A 198 -14.04 -4.19 12.58
C SER A 198 -14.73 -3.22 11.59
N ALA A 199 -13.98 -2.47 10.80
CA ALA A 199 -14.49 -1.63 9.71
C ALA A 199 -15.04 -2.43 8.52
N ASP A 200 -14.56 -3.64 8.27
CA ASP A 200 -15.08 -4.53 7.23
C ASP A 200 -16.38 -5.23 7.67
N GLN A 201 -16.64 -5.33 8.97
CA GLN A 201 -17.89 -5.86 9.51
C GLN A 201 -19.07 -4.88 9.39
N PHE A 202 -18.81 -3.57 9.31
CA PHE A 202 -19.86 -2.56 9.16
C PHE A 202 -20.38 -2.38 7.73
N LYS A 203 -19.70 -2.89 6.72
CA LYS A 203 -20.18 -2.83 5.33
C LYS A 203 -21.29 -3.86 5.02
N ILE A 204 -21.35 -4.95 5.76
CA ILE A 204 -22.33 -6.03 5.50
C ILE A 204 -23.71 -5.72 6.09
N THR A 205 -23.82 -4.81 7.05
CA THR A 205 -25.09 -4.46 7.73
C THR A 205 -25.79 -3.24 7.15
N SER A 206 -25.27 -2.56 6.12
CA SER A 206 -25.91 -1.41 5.48
C SER A 206 -26.63 -1.73 4.16
N GLU A 207 -26.64 -3.00 3.72
CA GLU A 207 -27.32 -3.47 2.50
C GLU A 207 -28.46 -4.49 2.78
N ALA A 208 -28.98 -4.52 4.02
CA ALA A 208 -30.14 -5.36 4.38
C ALA A 208 -31.35 -4.50 4.75
#